data_c70b9c692c4d99562aad6d26d68e6935
#
_entry.id   c70b9c692c4d99562aad6d26d68e6935
#
_cell.length_a   1.000
_cell.length_b   1.000
_cell.length_c   1.000
_cell.angle_alpha   90.00
_cell.angle_beta   90.00
_cell.angle_gamma   90.00
#
_symmetry.space_group_name_H-M   'P 1'
#
loop_
_entity.id
_entity.type
_entity.pdbx_description
1 polymer ?
#
loop_
_entity_poly.entity_id
_entity_poly.type
_entity_poly.pdbx_seq_one_letter_code
_entity_poly.pdbx_strand_id
1 'polypeptide(L)'
;MKLNLYFKRYKKNTKVTNYSNNPYVFENMFRGNPYIKEVSLHKETIYIEEKAFKDCVSLEKINIPPKVQYLTSKMFYGCVSLREIIVENPIPLSYYPKAMCCLSDAELHDNDKLLYFCVRIKHFFISKPDCFEGVDRKKCIIHVPKGSLELYRKAPEWKEFENIMEY
;
A
#
# COMPACT_ATOMS: atom_id res chain seq x y z
N MET A 1 -9.86 -18.84 -10.57
CA MET A 1 -9.42 -19.02 -11.95
C MET A 1 -9.20 -17.71 -12.75
N LYS A 2 -9.41 -16.50 -12.18
CA LYS A 2 -9.18 -15.19 -12.84
C LYS A 2 -7.78 -14.59 -12.61
N LEU A 3 -7.01 -15.06 -11.64
CA LEU A 3 -5.66 -14.55 -11.33
C LEU A 3 -4.66 -14.75 -12.47
N ASN A 4 -4.80 -15.86 -13.21
CA ASN A 4 -3.83 -16.24 -14.25
C ASN A 4 -3.85 -15.36 -15.51
N LEU A 5 -4.94 -14.62 -15.74
CA LEU A 5 -5.06 -13.69 -16.88
C LEU A 5 -4.33 -12.36 -16.62
N TYR A 6 -4.30 -11.89 -15.36
CA TYR A 6 -3.53 -10.71 -14.97
C TYR A 6 -2.03 -10.94 -15.08
N PHE A 7 -1.51 -12.10 -14.64
CA PHE A 7 -0.10 -12.45 -14.78
C PHE A 7 0.37 -12.55 -16.24
N LYS A 8 -0.49 -13.02 -17.17
CA LYS A 8 -0.14 -13.08 -18.61
C LYS A 8 0.09 -11.71 -19.24
N ARG A 9 -0.60 -10.67 -18.77
CA ARG A 9 -0.47 -9.31 -19.30
C ARG A 9 0.85 -8.63 -18.91
N TYR A 10 1.48 -9.04 -17.82
CA TYR A 10 2.69 -8.45 -17.28
C TYR A 10 3.94 -9.31 -17.44
N LYS A 11 3.91 -10.33 -18.31
CA LYS A 11 5.04 -11.26 -18.52
C LYS A 11 6.34 -10.61 -19.04
N LYS A 12 6.33 -9.34 -19.41
CA LYS A 12 7.53 -8.62 -19.88
C LYS A 12 7.58 -7.15 -19.43
N ASN A 13 6.52 -6.61 -18.87
CA ASN A 13 6.53 -5.21 -18.44
C ASN A 13 6.99 -5.12 -16.99
N THR A 14 8.19 -4.59 -16.82
CA THR A 14 8.77 -4.28 -15.53
C THR A 14 8.15 -3.04 -14.89
N LYS A 15 7.40 -2.25 -15.67
CA LYS A 15 6.79 -1.00 -15.21
C LYS A 15 5.28 -1.02 -15.39
N VAL A 16 4.55 -0.87 -14.30
CA VAL A 16 3.10 -0.67 -14.27
C VAL A 16 2.83 0.81 -14.05
N THR A 17 2.41 1.51 -15.10
CA THR A 17 2.03 2.93 -15.02
C THR A 17 0.53 3.08 -15.17
N ASN A 18 -0.04 4.04 -14.45
CA ASN A 18 -1.47 4.40 -14.54
C ASN A 18 -2.38 3.19 -14.42
N TYR A 19 -2.20 2.44 -13.36
CA TYR A 19 -3.08 1.33 -13.07
C TYR A 19 -4.52 1.85 -12.92
N SER A 20 -5.29 1.66 -13.96
CA SER A 20 -6.71 1.96 -14.22
C SER A 20 -7.33 3.17 -13.48
N ASN A 21 -8.37 3.80 -14.03
CA ASN A 21 -9.23 4.78 -13.35
C ASN A 21 -9.98 4.20 -12.13
N ASN A 22 -9.62 2.98 -11.69
CA ASN A 22 -10.19 2.36 -10.50
C ASN A 22 -9.49 2.91 -9.26
N PRO A 23 -10.22 3.49 -8.31
CA PRO A 23 -9.65 4.03 -7.08
C PRO A 23 -9.15 2.95 -6.10
N TYR A 24 -9.31 1.68 -6.42
CA TYR A 24 -8.94 0.55 -5.55
C TYR A 24 -7.87 -0.33 -6.19
N VAL A 25 -6.86 -0.70 -5.41
CA VAL A 25 -5.96 -1.81 -5.70
C VAL A 25 -6.43 -3.00 -4.87
N PHE A 26 -6.99 -4.01 -5.52
CA PHE A 26 -7.67 -5.12 -4.85
C PHE A 26 -6.71 -6.09 -4.14
N GLU A 27 -7.29 -6.86 -3.20
CA GLU A 27 -6.57 -7.90 -2.46
C GLU A 27 -5.87 -8.88 -3.41
N ASN A 28 -4.61 -9.19 -3.08
CA ASN A 28 -3.76 -10.11 -3.84
C ASN A 28 -3.54 -9.74 -5.32
N MET A 29 -3.87 -8.53 -5.75
CA MET A 29 -3.88 -8.14 -7.15
C MET A 29 -2.57 -8.37 -7.89
N PHE A 30 -1.45 -8.04 -7.27
CA PHE A 30 -0.11 -8.25 -7.82
C PHE A 30 0.70 -9.30 -7.04
N ARG A 31 0.08 -9.96 -6.08
CA ARG A 31 0.76 -10.90 -5.19
C ARG A 31 1.60 -11.91 -5.95
N GLY A 32 2.86 -12.05 -5.54
CA GLY A 32 3.79 -13.02 -6.09
C GLY A 32 4.22 -12.76 -7.53
N ASN A 33 4.01 -11.52 -8.03
CA ASN A 33 4.45 -11.17 -9.38
C ASN A 33 5.97 -10.97 -9.41
N PRO A 34 6.72 -11.84 -10.12
CA PRO A 34 8.19 -11.79 -10.11
C PRO A 34 8.75 -10.84 -11.18
N TYR A 35 7.91 -10.14 -11.96
CA TYR A 35 8.36 -9.34 -13.10
C TYR A 35 8.22 -7.84 -12.88
N ILE A 36 7.28 -7.41 -12.03
CA ILE A 36 7.03 -5.99 -11.78
C ILE A 36 8.21 -5.41 -11.00
N LYS A 37 8.83 -4.36 -11.54
CA LYS A 37 9.91 -3.60 -10.91
C LYS A 37 9.44 -2.25 -10.41
N GLU A 38 8.59 -1.58 -11.17
CA GLU A 38 8.07 -0.26 -10.81
C GLU A 38 6.56 -0.22 -10.89
N VAL A 39 5.93 0.42 -9.91
CA VAL A 39 4.49 0.66 -9.88
C VAL A 39 4.23 2.15 -9.67
N SER A 40 3.45 2.74 -10.57
CA SER A 40 2.95 4.10 -10.44
C SER A 40 1.42 4.05 -10.40
N LEU A 41 0.86 4.20 -9.21
CA LEU A 41 -0.58 4.14 -9.01
C LEU A 41 -1.25 5.44 -9.50
N HIS A 42 -2.52 5.34 -9.90
CA HIS A 42 -3.29 6.48 -10.35
C HIS A 42 -3.54 7.45 -9.18
N LYS A 43 -3.47 8.76 -9.43
CA LYS A 43 -3.65 9.82 -8.41
C LYS A 43 -4.99 9.74 -7.65
N GLU A 44 -6.01 9.16 -8.27
CA GLU A 44 -7.31 8.95 -7.65
C GLU A 44 -7.40 7.64 -6.85
N THR A 45 -6.32 6.89 -6.72
CA THR A 45 -6.30 5.71 -5.86
C THR A 45 -6.48 6.14 -4.40
N ILE A 46 -7.48 5.56 -3.74
CA ILE A 46 -7.82 5.87 -2.35
C ILE A 46 -7.52 4.72 -1.40
N TYR A 47 -7.45 3.51 -1.91
CA TYR A 47 -7.23 2.34 -1.07
C TYR A 47 -6.40 1.25 -1.77
N ILE A 48 -5.47 0.68 -1.02
CA ILE A 48 -4.67 -0.48 -1.42
C ILE A 48 -4.99 -1.59 -0.43
N GLU A 49 -5.60 -2.67 -0.93
CA GLU A 49 -6.04 -3.78 -0.12
C GLU A 49 -4.89 -4.64 0.41
N GLU A 50 -5.24 -5.54 1.33
CA GLU A 50 -4.29 -6.47 1.94
C GLU A 50 -3.56 -7.32 0.90
N LYS A 51 -2.27 -7.54 1.15
CA LYS A 51 -1.44 -8.41 0.31
C LYS A 51 -1.36 -8.00 -1.17
N ALA A 52 -1.78 -6.75 -1.52
CA ALA A 52 -1.84 -6.30 -2.91
C ALA A 52 -0.52 -6.52 -3.67
N PHE A 53 0.62 -6.24 -3.02
CA PHE A 53 1.96 -6.44 -3.58
C PHE A 53 2.78 -7.50 -2.83
N LYS A 54 2.12 -8.32 -2.00
CA LYS A 54 2.81 -9.37 -1.23
C LYS A 54 3.65 -10.26 -2.16
N ASP A 55 4.89 -10.54 -1.74
CA ASP A 55 5.85 -11.40 -2.44
C ASP A 55 6.19 -10.94 -3.88
N CYS A 56 6.06 -9.62 -4.18
CA CYS A 56 6.57 -9.01 -5.41
C CYS A 56 8.09 -8.84 -5.30
N VAL A 57 8.82 -9.94 -5.43
CA VAL A 57 10.26 -10.01 -5.13
C VAL A 57 11.14 -9.11 -6.00
N SER A 58 10.69 -8.73 -7.18
CA SER A 58 11.41 -7.84 -8.10
C SER A 58 10.97 -6.37 -8.01
N LEU A 59 10.00 -6.04 -7.17
CA LEU A 59 9.52 -4.67 -7.03
C LEU A 59 10.61 -3.79 -6.41
N GLU A 60 11.09 -2.82 -7.16
CA GLU A 60 12.18 -1.91 -6.79
C GLU A 60 11.64 -0.55 -6.34
N LYS A 61 10.56 -0.08 -7.00
CA LYS A 61 10.01 1.26 -6.78
C LYS A 61 8.49 1.28 -6.83
N ILE A 62 7.87 2.06 -5.93
CA ILE A 62 6.43 2.33 -5.95
C ILE A 62 6.14 3.77 -5.53
N ASN A 63 5.13 4.40 -6.17
CA ASN A 63 4.52 5.61 -5.64
C ASN A 63 3.18 5.30 -4.97
N ILE A 64 2.93 5.92 -3.83
CA ILE A 64 1.68 5.85 -3.07
C ILE A 64 1.00 7.21 -3.19
N PRO A 65 -0.15 7.30 -3.89
CA PRO A 65 -0.85 8.55 -4.16
C PRO A 65 -1.37 9.25 -2.90
N PRO A 66 -1.66 10.57 -2.98
CA PRO A 66 -1.95 11.39 -1.81
C PRO A 66 -3.27 11.04 -1.12
N LYS A 67 -4.21 10.37 -1.83
CA LYS A 67 -5.49 9.96 -1.25
C LYS A 67 -5.43 8.66 -0.45
N VAL A 68 -4.34 7.89 -0.57
CA VAL A 68 -4.14 6.69 0.25
C VAL A 68 -3.76 7.11 1.66
N GLN A 69 -4.54 6.67 2.64
CA GLN A 69 -4.37 7.06 4.05
C GLN A 69 -3.89 5.91 4.93
N TYR A 70 -4.02 4.68 4.47
CA TYR A 70 -3.80 3.52 5.32
C TYR A 70 -2.80 2.53 4.73
N LEU A 71 -1.99 1.96 5.63
CA LEU A 71 -1.22 0.75 5.39
C LEU A 71 -2.09 -0.47 5.75
N THR A 72 -2.19 -1.40 4.84
CA THR A 72 -2.94 -2.65 5.05
C THR A 72 -2.00 -3.81 5.32
N SER A 73 -2.53 -4.89 5.93
CA SER A 73 -1.73 -6.05 6.29
C SER A 73 -1.01 -6.63 5.08
N LYS A 74 0.28 -6.92 5.24
CA LYS A 74 1.13 -7.57 4.25
C LYS A 74 1.17 -6.88 2.88
N MET A 75 0.87 -5.57 2.83
CA MET A 75 0.84 -4.81 1.57
C MET A 75 2.10 -5.03 0.74
N PHE A 76 3.28 -4.88 1.37
CA PHE A 76 4.61 -5.06 0.77
C PHE A 76 5.41 -6.21 1.39
N TYR A 77 4.75 -7.13 2.08
CA TYR A 77 5.40 -8.29 2.68
C TYR A 77 6.19 -9.07 1.63
N GLY A 78 7.48 -9.35 1.89
CA GLY A 78 8.32 -10.11 0.99
C GLY A 78 8.81 -9.36 -0.27
N CYS A 79 8.63 -8.04 -0.34
CA CYS A 79 9.18 -7.20 -1.42
C CYS A 79 10.68 -6.93 -1.18
N VAL A 80 11.50 -7.96 -1.28
CA VAL A 80 12.93 -7.92 -0.90
C VAL A 80 13.79 -6.98 -1.74
N SER A 81 13.35 -6.64 -2.93
CA SER A 81 14.05 -5.71 -3.83
C SER A 81 13.62 -4.26 -3.69
N LEU A 82 12.65 -3.96 -2.83
CA LEU A 82 12.08 -2.61 -2.71
C LEU A 82 13.14 -1.63 -2.15
N ARG A 83 13.45 -0.61 -2.95
CA ARG A 83 14.50 0.37 -2.68
C ARG A 83 13.98 1.80 -2.62
N GLU A 84 12.80 2.04 -3.17
CA GLU A 84 12.25 3.40 -3.24
C GLU A 84 10.74 3.37 -3.08
N ILE A 85 10.24 4.12 -2.10
CA ILE A 85 8.81 4.36 -1.89
C ILE A 85 8.60 5.86 -1.93
N ILE A 86 7.83 6.35 -2.91
CA ILE A 86 7.42 7.74 -2.99
C ILE A 86 6.04 7.84 -2.37
N VAL A 87 5.91 8.57 -1.28
CA VAL A 87 4.62 8.80 -0.62
C VAL A 87 4.19 10.23 -0.90
N GLU A 88 3.08 10.40 -1.59
CA GLU A 88 2.56 11.73 -1.97
C GLU A 88 1.65 12.33 -0.89
N ASN A 89 1.30 11.57 0.14
CA ASN A 89 0.49 12.07 1.26
C ASN A 89 1.38 12.82 2.26
N PRO A 90 1.07 14.10 2.60
CA PRO A 90 1.85 14.85 3.59
C PRO A 90 1.66 14.35 5.02
N ILE A 91 0.64 13.53 5.26
CA ILE A 91 0.37 12.89 6.54
C ILE A 91 0.82 11.44 6.46
N PRO A 92 1.62 10.93 7.41
CA PRO A 92 2.04 9.55 7.41
C PRO A 92 0.87 8.57 7.37
N LEU A 93 0.92 7.61 6.45
CA LEU A 93 -0.05 6.54 6.42
C LEU A 93 0.04 5.75 7.73
N SER A 94 -1.11 5.53 8.35
CA SER A 94 -1.23 4.73 9.57
C SER A 94 -1.80 3.36 9.27
N TYR A 95 -1.64 2.43 10.20
CA TYR A 95 -2.38 1.18 10.10
C TYR A 95 -3.86 1.43 10.17
N TYR A 96 -4.59 0.68 9.37
CA TYR A 96 -6.04 0.71 9.37
C TYR A 96 -6.56 0.48 10.81
N PRO A 97 -7.25 1.45 11.45
CA PRO A 97 -7.63 1.33 12.84
C PRO A 97 -8.75 0.28 12.98
N LYS A 98 -8.55 -0.68 13.87
CA LYS A 98 -9.54 -1.73 14.20
C LYS A 98 -10.90 -1.14 14.61
N ALA A 99 -10.93 0.07 15.15
CA ALA A 99 -12.15 0.75 15.58
C ALA A 99 -13.12 1.07 14.43
N MET A 100 -12.64 1.22 13.20
CA MET A 100 -13.52 1.47 12.05
C MET A 100 -14.35 0.25 11.63
N CYS A 101 -14.00 -0.95 12.11
CA CYS A 101 -14.79 -2.16 11.85
C CYS A 101 -16.03 -2.27 12.75
N CYS A 102 -16.21 -1.34 13.71
CA CYS A 102 -17.25 -1.39 14.74
C CYS A 102 -18.31 -0.30 14.59
N LEU A 103 -18.29 0.47 13.50
CA LEU A 103 -19.38 1.39 13.22
C LEU A 103 -20.64 0.57 12.88
N SER A 104 -21.70 0.79 13.64
CA SER A 104 -22.98 0.12 13.42
C SER A 104 -23.57 0.57 12.10
N ASP A 105 -24.35 -0.33 11.47
CA ASP A 105 -25.04 -0.09 10.17
C ASP A 105 -25.93 1.17 10.16
N ALA A 106 -26.13 1.81 11.31
CA ALA A 106 -26.98 2.99 11.48
C ALA A 106 -26.30 4.34 11.13
N GLU A 107 -24.98 4.37 10.97
CA GLU A 107 -24.23 5.62 10.68
C GLU A 107 -23.76 5.73 9.22
N LEU A 108 -24.26 4.82 8.38
CA LEU A 108 -23.91 4.72 6.97
C LEU A 108 -24.81 5.61 6.12
N HIS A 109 -24.45 6.87 5.93
CA HIS A 109 -25.06 7.70 4.91
C HIS A 109 -24.40 7.52 3.55
N ASP A 110 -25.21 7.26 2.60
CA ASP A 110 -25.33 7.15 1.13
C ASP A 110 -24.14 7.36 0.19
N ASN A 111 -22.92 7.65 0.65
CA ASN A 111 -21.74 7.82 -0.21
C ASN A 111 -20.57 6.88 0.10
N ASP A 112 -20.75 5.91 0.98
CA ASP A 112 -19.64 5.14 1.53
C ASP A 112 -19.57 3.70 1.03
N LYS A 113 -19.36 3.54 -0.28
CA LYS A 113 -18.83 2.27 -0.82
C LYS A 113 -17.54 1.85 -0.11
N LEU A 114 -16.83 2.80 0.48
CA LEU A 114 -15.62 2.57 1.27
C LEU A 114 -15.94 1.84 2.57
N LEU A 115 -17.04 2.22 3.25
CA LEU A 115 -17.45 1.62 4.52
C LEU A 115 -18.04 0.21 4.31
N TYR A 116 -18.77 0.00 3.24
CA TYR A 116 -19.27 -1.34 2.86
C TYR A 116 -18.10 -2.33 2.62
N PHE A 117 -16.99 -1.82 2.17
CA PHE A 117 -15.76 -2.58 2.00
C PHE A 117 -15.11 -2.94 3.35
N CYS A 118 -15.14 -2.04 4.33
CA CYS A 118 -14.60 -2.25 5.68
C CYS A 118 -15.34 -3.33 6.46
N VAL A 119 -16.67 -3.44 6.31
CA VAL A 119 -17.50 -4.44 7.01
C VAL A 119 -17.14 -5.88 6.59
N ARG A 120 -16.57 -6.07 5.42
CA ARG A 120 -16.17 -7.40 4.94
C ARG A 120 -14.89 -7.95 5.57
N ILE A 121 -14.12 -7.10 6.27
CA ILE A 121 -12.87 -7.49 6.94
C ILE A 121 -13.17 -7.95 8.38
N LYS A 122 -13.93 -9.03 8.55
CA LYS A 122 -14.33 -9.58 9.86
C LYS A 122 -13.20 -10.26 10.67
N HIS A 123 -11.97 -10.33 10.17
CA HIS A 123 -10.91 -11.11 10.82
C HIS A 123 -9.59 -10.31 10.92
N PHE A 124 -9.60 -9.24 11.72
CA PHE A 124 -8.34 -8.58 12.02
C PHE A 124 -7.96 -8.74 13.50
N PHE A 125 -7.14 -9.74 13.78
CA PHE A 125 -6.33 -9.73 15.00
C PHE A 125 -5.24 -8.68 14.85
N ILE A 126 -4.98 -7.92 15.92
CA ILE A 126 -3.84 -7.01 16.00
C ILE A 126 -2.57 -7.87 16.02
N SER A 127 -2.10 -8.25 14.86
CA SER A 127 -0.72 -8.69 14.68
C SER A 127 0.14 -7.45 14.50
N LYS A 128 1.41 -7.54 14.90
CA LYS A 128 2.41 -6.50 14.62
C LYS A 128 2.29 -6.04 13.16
N PRO A 129 2.54 -4.75 12.92
CA PRO A 129 2.55 -4.23 11.56
C PRO A 129 3.52 -5.02 10.69
N ASP A 130 2.98 -5.81 9.78
CA ASP A 130 3.71 -6.70 8.89
C ASP A 130 3.76 -6.21 7.44
N CYS A 131 3.34 -4.95 7.24
CA CYS A 131 3.26 -4.33 5.92
C CYS A 131 4.60 -4.39 5.17
N PHE A 132 5.70 -4.09 5.87
CA PHE A 132 7.04 -3.99 5.32
C PHE A 132 7.97 -5.16 5.74
N GLU A 133 7.44 -6.28 6.18
CA GLU A 133 8.28 -7.43 6.54
C GLU A 133 8.99 -7.99 5.29
N GLY A 134 10.31 -8.14 5.39
CA GLY A 134 11.17 -8.54 4.26
C GLY A 134 11.70 -7.37 3.41
N VAL A 135 11.24 -6.12 3.64
CA VAL A 135 11.82 -4.92 3.04
C VAL A 135 13.08 -4.52 3.84
N ASP A 136 14.18 -4.29 3.14
CA ASP A 136 15.43 -3.80 3.74
C ASP A 136 15.29 -2.30 4.08
N ARG A 137 14.87 -1.99 5.33
CA ARG A 137 14.61 -0.63 5.78
C ARG A 137 15.85 0.25 5.86
N LYS A 138 17.05 -0.34 5.85
CA LYS A 138 18.32 0.41 5.82
C LYS A 138 18.66 0.90 4.42
N LYS A 139 18.22 0.18 3.40
CA LYS A 139 18.52 0.52 2.00
C LYS A 139 17.35 1.17 1.28
N CYS A 140 16.14 0.96 1.76
CA CYS A 140 14.95 1.54 1.14
C CYS A 140 14.87 3.04 1.47
N ILE A 141 14.71 3.85 0.44
CA ILE A 141 14.56 5.31 0.55
C ILE A 141 13.06 5.64 0.52
N ILE A 142 12.61 6.41 1.49
CA ILE A 142 11.24 6.92 1.56
C ILE A 142 11.27 8.39 1.15
N HIS A 143 10.65 8.72 0.05
CA HIS A 143 10.46 10.10 -0.38
C HIS A 143 9.10 10.60 0.11
N VAL A 144 9.11 11.74 0.80
CA VAL A 144 7.92 12.35 1.39
C VAL A 144 7.77 13.79 0.93
N PRO A 145 6.55 14.37 0.93
CA PRO A 145 6.34 15.76 0.56
C PRO A 145 7.10 16.73 1.47
N LYS A 146 7.51 17.86 0.90
CA LYS A 146 8.17 18.94 1.65
C LYS A 146 7.37 19.35 2.88
N GLY A 147 8.04 19.46 4.03
CA GLY A 147 7.46 19.81 5.33
C GLY A 147 6.87 18.62 6.11
N SER A 148 6.91 17.39 5.58
CA SER A 148 6.38 16.20 6.26
C SER A 148 7.44 15.27 6.87
N LEU A 149 8.73 15.56 6.68
CA LEU A 149 9.85 14.72 7.13
C LEU A 149 9.74 14.33 8.61
N GLU A 150 9.54 15.31 9.48
CA GLU A 150 9.50 15.08 10.92
C GLU A 150 8.28 14.26 11.36
N LEU A 151 7.16 14.36 10.63
CA LEU A 151 5.97 13.56 10.87
C LEU A 151 6.25 12.08 10.55
N TYR A 152 6.88 11.81 9.40
CA TYR A 152 7.22 10.45 8.99
C TYR A 152 8.27 9.81 9.89
N ARG A 153 9.30 10.55 10.31
CA ARG A 153 10.32 10.07 11.25
C ARG A 153 9.76 9.68 12.63
N LYS A 154 8.65 10.28 13.05
CA LYS A 154 7.98 9.98 14.33
C LYS A 154 6.89 8.93 14.21
N ALA A 155 6.39 8.67 13.00
CA ALA A 155 5.30 7.72 12.78
C ALA A 155 5.76 6.27 13.02
N PRO A 156 5.00 5.47 13.78
CA PRO A 156 5.43 4.15 14.25
C PRO A 156 5.92 3.21 13.14
N GLU A 157 5.24 3.20 11.99
CA GLU A 157 5.52 2.30 10.88
C GLU A 157 6.70 2.76 10.02
N TRP A 158 6.97 4.07 10.04
CA TRP A 158 7.96 4.70 9.17
C TRP A 158 9.30 4.95 9.87
N LYS A 159 9.29 5.17 11.20
CA LYS A 159 10.49 5.50 12.00
C LYS A 159 11.62 4.48 11.92
N GLU A 160 11.32 3.26 11.47
CA GLU A 160 12.32 2.19 11.32
C GLU A 160 13.11 2.28 10.00
N PHE A 161 12.69 3.16 9.08
CA PHE A 161 13.45 3.44 7.86
C PHE A 161 14.55 4.46 8.15
N GLU A 162 15.79 4.11 7.80
CA GLU A 162 16.94 4.98 8.04
C GLU A 162 17.01 6.16 7.06
N ASN A 163 16.45 6.00 5.86
CA ASN A 163 16.53 6.96 4.77
C ASN A 163 15.16 7.53 4.42
N ILE A 164 14.74 8.58 5.14
CA ILE A 164 13.52 9.35 4.82
C ILE A 164 13.98 10.74 4.37
N MET A 165 13.56 11.18 3.18
CA MET A 165 13.92 12.47 2.61
C MET A 165 12.73 13.16 1.93
N GLU A 166 12.78 14.49 1.89
CA GLU A 166 11.79 15.31 1.20
C GLU A 166 12.13 15.49 -0.28
N TYR A 167 11.10 15.72 -1.08
CA TYR A 167 11.23 16.11 -2.51
C TYR A 167 10.42 17.37 -2.82
#